data_0720de8ece49e5f23cc8842447a19784
#
_entry.id   0720de8ece49e5f23cc8842447a19784
#
_cell.length_a   1.000
_cell.length_b   1.000
_cell.length_c   1.000
_cell.angle_alpha   90.00
_cell.angle_beta   90.00
_cell.angle_gamma   90.00
#
_symmetry.space_group_name_H-M   'P 1'
#
loop_
_entity.id
_entity.type
_entity.pdbx_description
1 polymer ?
#
loop_
_entity_poly.entity_id
_entity_poly.type
_entity_poly.pdbx_seq_one_letter_code
_entity_poly.pdbx_strand_id
1 'polypeptide(L)'
;MKLKRYTPDYLKYWHNKEEIDIPEYQYHEDDVRGCWISNVVNIDTPKITTVEEYKTHLISILDNMKSYNMNTAVFQVRPCNDAYYPSRLNPWSRFITGVEGKDPGFDVLQFFIDEAKKRNIKVHAWMNPYRVSTVDIRTLN
;
A
#
# COMPACT_ATOMS: atom_id res chain seq x y z
N MET A 1 15.95 21.76 -17.59
CA MET A 1 16.79 20.68 -18.21
C MET A 1 15.98 19.97 -19.29
N LYS A 2 16.55 19.76 -20.50
CA LYS A 2 15.85 19.09 -21.60
C LYS A 2 15.84 17.58 -21.42
N LEU A 3 14.70 16.93 -21.66
CA LEU A 3 14.53 15.49 -21.52
C LEU A 3 15.20 14.77 -22.69
N LYS A 4 16.27 14.02 -22.41
CA LYS A 4 17.02 13.25 -23.41
C LYS A 4 16.35 11.90 -23.70
N ARG A 5 16.38 11.47 -24.96
CA ARG A 5 16.10 10.09 -25.34
C ARG A 5 17.25 9.16 -24.99
N TYR A 6 17.01 7.87 -25.05
CA TYR A 6 18.07 6.84 -25.04
C TYR A 6 19.02 6.99 -26.26
N THR A 7 18.53 7.54 -27.38
CA THR A 7 19.29 8.00 -28.55
C THR A 7 19.78 9.43 -28.33
N PRO A 8 20.77 9.95 -29.07
CA PRO A 8 21.34 11.29 -28.86
C PRO A 8 20.35 12.46 -29.01
N ASP A 9 19.13 12.19 -29.47
CA ASP A 9 18.10 13.21 -29.63
C ASP A 9 17.38 13.56 -28.35
N TYR A 10 16.70 14.72 -28.34
CA TYR A 10 15.80 15.13 -27.26
C TYR A 10 14.37 14.63 -27.52
N LEU A 11 13.64 14.35 -26.45
CA LEU A 11 12.20 14.08 -26.54
C LEU A 11 11.46 15.36 -26.91
N LYS A 12 10.44 15.23 -27.76
CA LYS A 12 9.62 16.34 -28.26
C LYS A 12 8.15 16.07 -27.97
N TYR A 13 7.38 17.12 -27.78
CA TYR A 13 5.92 17.01 -27.68
C TYR A 13 5.35 16.48 -29.01
N TRP A 14 4.35 15.63 -28.88
CA TRP A 14 3.69 15.03 -30.05
C TRP A 14 3.05 16.07 -30.98
N HIS A 15 2.40 17.09 -30.40
CA HIS A 15 1.55 18.04 -31.11
C HIS A 15 2.31 19.20 -31.77
N ASN A 16 3.42 19.66 -31.19
CA ASN A 16 4.14 20.85 -31.71
C ASN A 16 5.60 20.62 -32.08
N LYS A 17 6.14 19.44 -31.81
CA LYS A 17 7.54 19.07 -32.06
C LYS A 17 8.59 19.87 -31.29
N GLU A 18 8.19 20.66 -30.30
CA GLU A 18 9.10 21.32 -29.38
C GLU A 18 9.76 20.31 -28.43
N GLU A 19 11.00 20.58 -28.04
CA GLU A 19 11.71 19.74 -27.09
C GLU A 19 11.10 19.88 -25.70
N ILE A 20 10.92 18.77 -25.00
CA ILE A 20 10.33 18.75 -23.66
C ILE A 20 11.36 19.28 -22.66
N ASP A 21 11.03 20.37 -22.00
CA ASP A 21 11.81 20.92 -20.91
C ASP A 21 11.25 20.44 -19.56
N ILE A 22 12.11 19.84 -18.74
CA ILE A 22 11.77 19.46 -17.38
C ILE A 22 12.19 20.62 -16.48
N PRO A 23 11.26 21.24 -15.73
CA PRO A 23 11.63 22.25 -14.75
C PRO A 23 12.59 21.66 -13.71
N GLU A 24 13.41 22.50 -13.14
CA GLU A 24 14.28 22.09 -12.04
C GLU A 24 13.40 21.74 -10.84
N TYR A 25 13.58 20.51 -10.33
CA TYR A 25 12.83 20.06 -9.17
C TYR A 25 13.28 20.82 -7.93
N GLN A 26 12.33 21.47 -7.29
CA GLN A 26 12.53 22.06 -5.96
C GLN A 26 11.92 21.10 -4.93
N TYR A 27 12.76 20.58 -4.04
CA TYR A 27 12.32 19.73 -2.95
C TYR A 27 11.43 20.53 -1.99
N HIS A 28 10.24 20.00 -1.74
CA HIS A 28 9.37 20.48 -0.68
C HIS A 28 9.21 19.36 0.36
N GLU A 29 9.30 19.72 1.64
CA GLU A 29 9.22 18.77 2.74
C GLU A 29 7.87 18.03 2.77
N ASP A 30 6.81 18.71 2.34
CA ASP A 30 5.44 18.17 2.24
C ASP A 30 5.14 17.33 1.00
N ASP A 31 6.09 17.20 0.06
CA ASP A 31 5.90 16.37 -1.13
C ASP A 31 5.60 14.92 -0.72
N VAL A 32 4.53 14.37 -1.28
CA VAL A 32 4.12 12.98 -1.02
C VAL A 32 5.07 12.03 -1.74
N ARG A 33 5.82 11.26 -0.95
CA ARG A 33 6.65 10.15 -1.39
C ARG A 33 6.07 8.87 -0.81
N GLY A 34 5.10 8.31 -1.52
CA GLY A 34 4.30 7.20 -1.02
C GLY A 34 4.51 5.90 -1.78
N CYS A 35 4.18 4.79 -1.13
CA CYS A 35 4.01 3.52 -1.79
C CYS A 35 2.70 2.85 -1.41
N TRP A 36 2.23 1.99 -2.32
CA TRP A 36 1.06 1.15 -2.12
C TRP A 36 1.49 -0.15 -1.47
N ILE A 37 0.71 -0.59 -0.47
CA ILE A 37 0.88 -1.88 0.21
C ILE A 37 -0.40 -2.67 -0.01
N SER A 38 -0.31 -3.71 -0.83
CA SER A 38 -1.45 -4.52 -1.26
C SER A 38 -1.58 -5.78 -0.43
N ASN A 39 -2.73 -5.93 0.22
CA ASN A 39 -3.02 -7.09 1.08
C ASN A 39 -3.82 -8.17 0.37
N VAL A 40 -4.46 -7.84 -0.77
CA VAL A 40 -5.22 -8.81 -1.56
C VAL A 40 -4.30 -9.92 -2.05
N VAL A 41 -4.76 -11.17 -1.94
CA VAL A 41 -4.01 -12.39 -2.29
C VAL A 41 -2.59 -12.45 -1.72
N ASN A 42 -2.38 -11.76 -0.62
CA ASN A 42 -1.10 -11.71 0.11
C ASN A 42 0.09 -11.24 -0.73
N ILE A 43 -0.13 -10.19 -1.55
CA ILE A 43 0.94 -9.64 -2.41
C ILE A 43 2.09 -9.11 -1.56
N ASP A 44 1.81 -8.18 -0.64
CA ASP A 44 2.85 -7.52 0.16
C ASP A 44 2.88 -7.97 1.62
N THR A 45 1.79 -8.59 2.11
CA THR A 45 1.72 -9.11 3.48
C THR A 45 1.43 -10.60 3.49
N PRO A 46 2.19 -11.43 4.22
CA PRO A 46 1.94 -12.86 4.31
C PRO A 46 0.69 -13.15 5.14
N LYS A 47 0.22 -14.38 5.13
CA LYS A 47 -0.70 -14.86 6.17
C LYS A 47 0.01 -14.92 7.50
N ILE A 48 -0.74 -14.65 8.57
CA ILE A 48 -0.21 -14.74 9.92
C ILE A 48 0.18 -16.20 10.25
N THR A 49 1.42 -16.38 10.68
CA THR A 49 1.93 -17.63 11.26
C THR A 49 1.89 -17.48 12.78
N THR A 50 2.56 -16.44 13.28
CA THR A 50 2.45 -15.95 14.65
C THR A 50 2.20 -14.44 14.63
N VAL A 51 1.57 -13.92 15.68
CA VAL A 51 1.32 -12.47 15.80
C VAL A 51 2.63 -11.68 15.74
N GLU A 52 3.67 -12.20 16.38
CA GLU A 52 4.96 -11.52 16.47
C GLU A 52 5.70 -11.48 15.13
N GLU A 53 5.68 -12.57 14.36
CA GLU A 53 6.26 -12.59 13.01
C GLU A 53 5.52 -11.65 12.07
N TYR A 54 4.18 -11.60 12.16
CA TYR A 54 3.39 -10.71 11.33
C TYR A 54 3.67 -9.23 11.66
N LYS A 55 3.72 -8.88 12.93
CA LYS A 55 4.11 -7.54 13.39
C LYS A 55 5.51 -7.17 12.91
N THR A 56 6.47 -8.09 13.03
CA THR A 56 7.84 -7.90 12.54
C THR A 56 7.86 -7.62 11.04
N HIS A 57 7.05 -8.35 10.27
CA HIS A 57 6.93 -8.11 8.82
C HIS A 57 6.35 -6.71 8.51
N LEU A 58 5.29 -6.29 9.20
CA LEU A 58 4.72 -4.95 9.02
C LEU A 58 5.71 -3.84 9.38
N ILE A 59 6.49 -4.04 10.43
CA ILE A 59 7.58 -3.14 10.83
C ILE A 59 8.64 -3.07 9.73
N SER A 60 9.05 -4.20 9.15
CA SER A 60 10.07 -4.24 8.09
C SER A 60 9.65 -3.47 6.84
N ILE A 61 8.36 -3.49 6.48
CA ILE A 61 7.82 -2.67 5.38
C ILE A 61 8.05 -1.18 5.68
N LEU A 62 7.68 -0.73 6.89
CA LEU A 62 7.81 0.66 7.29
C LEU A 62 9.27 1.11 7.41
N ASP A 63 10.16 0.24 7.88
CA ASP A 63 11.61 0.50 7.94
C ASP A 63 12.21 0.64 6.55
N ASN A 64 11.83 -0.22 5.60
CA ASN A 64 12.20 -0.10 4.21
C ASN A 64 11.70 1.22 3.61
N MET A 65 10.43 1.57 3.82
CA MET A 65 9.89 2.87 3.37
C MET A 65 10.70 4.04 3.92
N LYS A 66 11.06 4.00 5.20
CA LYS A 66 11.87 5.05 5.83
C LYS A 66 13.27 5.13 5.23
N SER A 67 13.91 4.00 4.93
CA SER A 67 15.24 3.95 4.30
C SER A 67 15.26 4.58 2.91
N TYR A 68 14.14 4.51 2.17
CA TYR A 68 13.96 5.18 0.88
C TYR A 68 13.38 6.61 0.98
N ASN A 69 13.37 7.20 2.17
CA ASN A 69 12.83 8.53 2.41
C ASN A 69 11.35 8.70 2.01
N MET A 70 10.57 7.63 2.09
CA MET A 70 9.12 7.68 1.88
C MET A 70 8.43 8.20 3.13
N ASN A 71 7.32 8.93 2.94
CA ASN A 71 6.57 9.57 4.03
C ASN A 71 5.08 9.20 4.05
N THR A 72 4.61 8.37 3.11
CA THR A 72 3.20 8.02 2.99
C THR A 72 3.02 6.56 2.60
N ALA A 73 2.30 5.81 3.42
CA ALA A 73 1.90 4.43 3.15
C ALA A 73 0.42 4.39 2.74
N VAL A 74 0.13 3.89 1.54
CA VAL A 74 -1.25 3.63 1.10
C VAL A 74 -1.54 2.16 1.39
N PHE A 75 -2.07 1.89 2.59
CA PHE A 75 -2.27 0.54 3.11
C PHE A 75 -3.66 0.00 2.77
N GLN A 76 -3.73 -1.15 2.12
CA GLN A 76 -5.01 -1.77 1.74
C GLN A 76 -5.69 -2.38 2.96
N VAL A 77 -6.68 -1.66 3.51
CA VAL A 77 -7.40 -2.05 4.73
C VAL A 77 -8.70 -2.83 4.46
N ARG A 78 -9.19 -2.77 3.21
CA ARG A 78 -10.35 -3.54 2.74
C ARG A 78 -10.08 -4.07 1.34
N PRO A 79 -9.42 -5.23 1.21
CA PRO A 79 -9.15 -5.85 -0.09
C PRO A 79 -10.41 -6.36 -0.80
N CYS A 80 -11.40 -6.83 -0.02
CA CYS A 80 -12.71 -7.28 -0.48
C CYS A 80 -13.80 -6.69 0.43
N ASN A 81 -14.93 -7.38 0.61
CA ASN A 81 -15.94 -7.05 1.62
C ASN A 81 -15.53 -7.50 3.04
N ASP A 82 -14.30 -7.29 3.38
CA ASP A 82 -13.60 -7.72 4.60
C ASP A 82 -12.82 -6.56 5.21
N ALA A 83 -12.15 -6.76 6.35
CA ALA A 83 -11.43 -5.71 7.03
C ALA A 83 -10.12 -6.19 7.67
N TYR A 84 -9.14 -5.27 7.75
CA TYR A 84 -7.88 -5.39 8.49
C TYR A 84 -7.92 -4.68 9.85
N TYR A 85 -9.14 -4.42 10.33
CA TYR A 85 -9.42 -3.73 11.60
C TYR A 85 -10.71 -4.26 12.21
N PRO A 86 -10.95 -4.10 13.51
CA PRO A 86 -12.22 -4.49 14.15
C PRO A 86 -13.39 -3.75 13.48
N SER A 87 -14.32 -4.50 12.90
CA SER A 87 -15.48 -3.94 12.20
C SER A 87 -16.76 -4.62 12.65
N ARG A 88 -17.83 -3.82 12.83
CA ARG A 88 -19.17 -4.34 13.10
C ARG A 88 -19.92 -4.74 11.82
N LEU A 89 -19.40 -4.34 10.64
CA LEU A 89 -20.07 -4.50 9.35
C LEU A 89 -19.43 -5.58 8.48
N ASN A 90 -18.12 -5.76 8.62
CA ASN A 90 -17.34 -6.64 7.75
C ASN A 90 -16.55 -7.64 8.59
N PRO A 91 -16.40 -8.90 8.12
CA PRO A 91 -15.57 -9.89 8.78
C PRO A 91 -14.08 -9.52 8.67
N TRP A 92 -13.25 -10.11 9.53
CA TRP A 92 -11.81 -10.09 9.33
C TRP A 92 -11.42 -10.72 8.00
N SER A 93 -10.48 -10.11 7.32
CA SER A 93 -10.01 -10.59 6.02
C SER A 93 -9.35 -11.98 6.12
N ARG A 94 -9.74 -12.87 5.22
CA ARG A 94 -9.09 -14.19 5.07
C ARG A 94 -7.61 -14.08 4.68
N PHE A 95 -7.19 -12.95 4.15
CA PHE A 95 -5.79 -12.74 3.78
C PHE A 95 -4.88 -12.53 5.00
N ILE A 96 -5.45 -12.27 6.18
CA ILE A 96 -4.68 -12.20 7.43
C ILE A 96 -4.41 -13.62 7.96
N THR A 97 -5.47 -14.38 8.23
CA THR A 97 -5.38 -15.66 8.94
C THR A 97 -5.53 -16.90 8.05
N GLY A 98 -5.89 -16.71 6.78
CA GLY A 98 -6.31 -17.78 5.88
C GLY A 98 -7.79 -18.14 5.96
N VAL A 99 -8.51 -17.66 6.99
CA VAL A 99 -9.94 -17.94 7.23
C VAL A 99 -10.69 -16.62 7.42
N GLU A 100 -11.75 -16.42 6.64
CA GLU A 100 -12.62 -15.25 6.75
C GLU A 100 -13.29 -15.19 8.12
N GLY A 101 -13.35 -14.01 8.72
CA GLY A 101 -13.95 -13.77 10.04
C GLY A 101 -13.11 -14.21 11.23
N LYS A 102 -12.01 -14.94 11.02
CA LYS A 102 -11.14 -15.36 12.12
C LYS A 102 -10.32 -14.17 12.64
N ASP A 103 -10.50 -13.87 13.93
CA ASP A 103 -9.76 -12.81 14.62
C ASP A 103 -8.25 -13.11 14.61
N PRO A 104 -7.40 -12.17 14.17
CA PRO A 104 -5.96 -12.33 14.18
C PRO A 104 -5.32 -12.18 15.60
N GLY A 105 -6.10 -11.82 16.61
CA GLY A 105 -5.62 -11.62 17.98
C GLY A 105 -5.09 -10.21 18.26
N PHE A 106 -5.16 -9.28 17.31
CA PHE A 106 -4.80 -7.89 17.50
C PHE A 106 -5.39 -7.01 16.38
N ASP A 107 -5.47 -5.70 16.62
CA ASP A 107 -5.88 -4.72 15.61
C ASP A 107 -4.70 -4.42 14.67
N VAL A 108 -4.75 -5.02 13.47
CA VAL A 108 -3.69 -4.92 12.45
C VAL A 108 -3.50 -3.48 11.98
N LEU A 109 -4.61 -2.78 11.72
CA LEU A 109 -4.56 -1.39 11.23
C LEU A 109 -4.05 -0.44 12.30
N GLN A 110 -4.54 -0.54 13.52
CA GLN A 110 -4.09 0.32 14.62
C GLN A 110 -2.59 0.12 14.88
N PHE A 111 -2.14 -1.14 14.92
CA PHE A 111 -0.72 -1.46 15.08
C PHE A 111 0.12 -0.82 13.96
N PHE A 112 -0.33 -0.97 12.69
CA PHE A 112 0.38 -0.39 11.55
C PHE A 112 0.45 1.14 11.61
N ILE A 113 -0.63 1.81 12.02
CA ILE A 113 -0.67 3.26 12.21
C ILE A 113 0.30 3.71 13.30
N ASP A 114 0.35 3.01 14.43
CA ASP A 114 1.21 3.38 15.55
C ASP A 114 2.69 3.22 15.20
N GLU A 115 3.04 2.15 14.47
CA GLU A 115 4.41 1.94 13.99
C GLU A 115 4.81 2.94 12.89
N ALA A 116 3.86 3.32 12.01
CA ALA A 116 4.09 4.35 10.98
C ALA A 116 4.33 5.73 11.60
N LYS A 117 3.58 6.10 12.64
CA LYS A 117 3.77 7.36 13.37
C LYS A 117 5.16 7.48 13.97
N LYS A 118 5.73 6.42 14.53
CA LYS A 118 7.09 6.40 15.08
C LYS A 118 8.16 6.74 14.03
N ARG A 119 7.83 6.57 12.74
CA ARG A 119 8.71 6.78 11.59
C ARG A 119 8.40 8.06 10.79
N ASN A 120 7.43 8.88 11.26
CA ASN A 120 6.88 10.02 10.52
C ASN A 120 6.30 9.61 9.14
N ILE A 121 5.66 8.45 9.07
CA ILE A 121 4.95 7.97 7.88
C ILE A 121 3.46 8.18 8.08
N LYS A 122 2.82 8.89 7.15
CA LYS A 122 1.35 9.05 7.08
C LYS A 122 0.74 7.78 6.53
N VAL A 123 -0.40 7.35 7.08
CA VAL A 123 -1.14 6.18 6.60
C VAL A 123 -2.41 6.63 5.91
N HIS A 124 -2.57 6.24 4.66
CA HIS A 124 -3.80 6.40 3.87
C HIS A 124 -4.48 5.03 3.73
N ALA A 125 -5.75 4.96 4.09
CA ALA A 125 -6.54 3.74 3.97
C ALA A 125 -6.97 3.51 2.52
N TRP A 126 -6.55 2.39 1.94
CA TRP A 126 -7.02 1.94 0.64
C TRP A 126 -8.16 0.94 0.80
N MET A 127 -9.31 1.26 0.24
CA MET A 127 -10.51 0.42 0.27
C MET A 127 -10.99 0.09 -1.14
N ASN A 128 -11.38 -1.18 -1.36
CA ASN A 128 -12.01 -1.64 -2.59
C ASN A 128 -13.54 -1.80 -2.36
N PRO A 129 -14.36 -0.77 -2.62
CA PRO A 129 -15.77 -0.78 -2.22
C PRO A 129 -16.63 -1.78 -2.99
N TYR A 130 -16.22 -2.13 -4.21
CA TYR A 130 -17.01 -3.01 -5.10
C TYR A 130 -16.46 -4.42 -5.24
N ARG A 131 -15.27 -4.70 -4.73
CA ARG A 131 -14.70 -6.05 -4.78
C ARG A 131 -15.27 -6.90 -3.65
N VAL A 132 -16.05 -7.93 -3.99
CA VAL A 132 -16.60 -8.87 -3.02
C VAL A 132 -15.64 -10.05 -2.78
N SER A 133 -15.06 -10.59 -3.85
CA SER A 133 -14.18 -11.76 -3.79
C SER A 133 -13.10 -11.71 -4.87
N THR A 134 -12.06 -12.52 -4.70
CA THR A 134 -11.01 -12.77 -5.71
C THR A 134 -11.21 -14.13 -6.40
N VAL A 135 -12.23 -14.88 -6.02
CA VAL A 135 -12.62 -16.16 -6.61
C VAL A 135 -14.01 -16.06 -7.24
N ASP A 136 -14.35 -16.99 -8.12
CA ASP A 136 -15.68 -17.05 -8.71
C ASP A 136 -16.73 -17.20 -7.59
N ILE A 137 -17.76 -16.35 -7.61
CA ILE A 137 -18.85 -16.33 -6.62
C ILE A 137 -19.57 -17.70 -6.54
N ARG A 138 -19.55 -18.47 -7.62
CA ARG A 138 -20.14 -19.83 -7.67
C ARG A 138 -19.38 -20.85 -6.79
N THR A 139 -18.18 -20.52 -6.34
CA THR A 139 -17.38 -21.36 -5.43
C THR A 139 -17.48 -20.93 -3.96
N LEU A 140 -18.26 -19.89 -3.68
CA LEU A 140 -18.56 -19.43 -2.32
C LEU A 140 -19.81 -20.23 -1.87
N ASN A 141 -19.62 -21.32 -1.14
CA ASN A 141 -20.68 -22.06 -0.47
C ASN A 141 -20.91 -21.51 0.92
#